data_895fb8e66e222b2c63391a8e70ef58a3
#
_entry.id   895fb8e66e222b2c63391a8e70ef58a3
#
_cell.length_a   1.000
_cell.length_b   1.000
_cell.length_c   1.000
_cell.angle_alpha   90.00
_cell.angle_beta   90.00
_cell.angle_gamma   90.00
#
_symmetry.space_group_name_H-M   'P 1'
#
loop_
_entity.id
_entity.type
_entity.pdbx_description
1 polymer ?
#
loop_
_entity_poly.entity_id
_entity_poly.type
_entity_poly.pdbx_seq_one_letter_code
_entity_poly.pdbx_strand_id
1 'polypeptide(L)'
;MENGNDGLGIMARGLSTANRFPSEEEASMQRVSFRDGITYTFGPRLNPIATIHSGESVEFICQDACGGQIRTEKDTLDQLDMDQVNGATGPVGVIGSRPGDVLRVRIRDIRVGKQGFQSIAPGHGVLDDEVRQARTKMIPIEDGIAIFSKRIQIPVQPHVGTIGVAPAKKEWTTFYPGDHGGNLDTKEISKGNSVYLPVFQPGAQLAMGDIHALMADGEVCVTGIEIAGTIRTQVDVVRGLALNRPLVETPESWMTLASAPTLDEAAKLATHDGVDLLARGADLPWDEAYMLASIACDLRISQDVDPWRTAKLVVPKSFVRRLPRG
;
A
#
# COMPACT_ATOMS: atom_id res chain seq x y z
N MET A 1 57.20 -0.16 -42.24
CA MET A 1 57.74 -0.46 -40.88
C MET A 1 56.60 -0.17 -39.93
N GLU A 2 56.05 -1.26 -39.65
CA GLU A 2 55.60 -1.89 -38.37
C GLU A 2 54.30 -1.28 -37.85
N ASN A 3 53.16 -1.91 -38.07
CA ASN A 3 52.52 -3.05 -37.38
C ASN A 3 52.27 -2.77 -35.88
N GLY A 4 51.01 -2.70 -35.55
CA GLY A 4 50.49 -2.70 -34.16
C GLY A 4 48.99 -2.95 -34.15
N ASN A 5 48.63 -4.20 -34.34
CA ASN A 5 47.26 -4.71 -34.23
C ASN A 5 47.05 -5.13 -32.76
N ASP A 6 46.18 -4.45 -32.04
CA ASP A 6 45.75 -4.93 -30.75
C ASP A 6 44.22 -5.01 -30.70
N GLY A 7 43.77 -6.26 -30.82
CA GLY A 7 42.39 -6.64 -30.68
C GLY A 7 41.93 -6.60 -29.21
N LEU A 8 40.95 -5.79 -28.91
CA LEU A 8 40.19 -5.86 -27.65
C LEU A 8 39.08 -6.92 -27.78
N GLY A 9 39.39 -8.08 -27.19
CA GLY A 9 38.40 -9.11 -27.00
C GLY A 9 37.35 -8.68 -25.98
N ILE A 10 36.12 -8.50 -26.43
CA ILE A 10 34.95 -8.31 -25.58
C ILE A 10 34.61 -9.68 -24.99
N MET A 11 34.97 -9.91 -23.73
CA MET A 11 34.47 -11.05 -22.98
C MET A 11 33.00 -10.81 -22.64
N ALA A 12 32.12 -11.53 -23.33
CA ALA A 12 30.74 -11.71 -22.94
C ALA A 12 30.69 -12.46 -21.59
N ARG A 13 30.47 -11.75 -20.50
CA ARG A 13 30.12 -12.40 -19.23
C ARG A 13 28.69 -12.88 -19.34
N GLY A 14 28.52 -14.18 -19.53
CA GLY A 14 27.24 -14.86 -19.44
C GLY A 14 26.60 -14.63 -18.07
N LEU A 15 25.42 -14.01 -18.06
CA LEU A 15 24.55 -13.94 -16.90
C LEU A 15 24.03 -15.37 -16.65
N SER A 16 24.68 -16.08 -15.74
CA SER A 16 24.21 -17.32 -15.16
C SER A 16 22.94 -17.00 -14.37
N THR A 17 21.77 -17.41 -14.88
CA THR A 17 20.56 -17.57 -14.07
C THR A 17 20.77 -18.75 -13.11
N ALA A 18 21.54 -18.53 -12.06
CA ALA A 18 21.69 -19.52 -11.00
C ALA A 18 20.32 -19.76 -10.38
N ASN A 19 19.81 -20.99 -10.48
CA ASN A 19 18.74 -21.51 -9.65
C ASN A 19 19.17 -21.33 -8.18
N ARG A 20 18.75 -20.25 -7.56
CA ARG A 20 19.01 -19.98 -6.15
C ARG A 20 18.04 -20.85 -5.36
N PHE A 21 18.56 -21.82 -4.64
CA PHE A 21 17.76 -22.54 -3.65
C PHE A 21 17.17 -21.50 -2.68
N PRO A 22 15.87 -21.61 -2.31
CA PRO A 22 15.27 -20.71 -1.35
C PRO A 22 16.07 -20.76 -0.04
N SER A 23 16.26 -19.61 0.61
CA SER A 23 16.83 -19.55 1.94
C SER A 23 15.93 -20.31 2.93
N GLU A 24 16.48 -20.75 4.08
CA GLU A 24 15.68 -21.39 5.14
C GLU A 24 14.48 -20.50 5.56
N GLU A 25 14.66 -19.19 5.57
CA GLU A 25 13.61 -18.21 5.82
C GLU A 25 12.53 -18.22 4.72
N GLU A 26 12.91 -18.38 3.45
CA GLU A 26 11.97 -18.51 2.33
C GLU A 26 11.24 -19.86 2.33
N ALA A 27 11.87 -20.91 2.84
CA ALA A 27 11.26 -22.25 2.93
C ALA A 27 10.23 -22.36 4.07
N SER A 28 10.33 -21.55 5.13
CA SER A 28 9.43 -21.53 6.29
C SER A 28 8.36 -20.45 6.23
N MET A 29 8.37 -19.57 5.22
CA MET A 29 7.44 -18.45 5.12
C MET A 29 6.03 -18.92 4.80
N GLN A 30 5.05 -18.51 5.63
CA GLN A 30 3.63 -18.74 5.37
C GLN A 30 3.24 -18.06 4.06
N ARG A 31 2.51 -18.76 3.19
CA ARG A 31 1.93 -18.23 1.97
C ARG A 31 0.41 -18.31 2.03
N VAL A 32 -0.25 -17.23 1.66
CA VAL A 32 -1.70 -17.15 1.51
C VAL A 32 -2.04 -16.58 0.14
N SER A 33 -3.04 -17.16 -0.50
CA SER A 33 -3.44 -16.78 -1.85
C SER A 33 -4.90 -16.31 -1.84
N PHE A 34 -5.25 -15.43 -2.76
CA PHE A 34 -6.64 -15.09 -3.03
C PHE A 34 -7.52 -16.32 -3.31
N ARG A 35 -6.93 -17.47 -3.69
CA ARG A 35 -7.64 -18.74 -3.89
C ARG A 35 -7.94 -19.47 -2.58
N ASP A 36 -7.15 -19.20 -1.52
CA ASP A 36 -7.37 -19.75 -0.19
C ASP A 36 -8.42 -18.92 0.56
N GLY A 37 -8.49 -17.62 0.27
CA GLY A 37 -9.49 -16.70 0.77
C GLY A 37 -9.25 -15.28 0.29
N ILE A 38 -10.32 -14.66 -0.11
CA ILE A 38 -10.41 -13.27 -0.49
C ILE A 38 -11.59 -12.65 0.26
N THR A 39 -11.42 -11.45 0.75
CA THR A 39 -12.49 -10.69 1.37
C THR A 39 -12.74 -9.40 0.60
N TYR A 40 -14.00 -9.01 0.51
CA TYR A 40 -14.45 -7.74 -0.05
C TYR A 40 -14.96 -6.80 1.06
N THR A 41 -14.74 -7.22 2.32
CA THR A 41 -15.08 -6.42 3.49
C THR A 41 -14.00 -6.54 4.57
N PHE A 42 -13.81 -5.48 5.35
CA PHE A 42 -13.16 -5.52 6.64
C PHE A 42 -14.24 -5.56 7.72
N GLY A 43 -14.31 -6.63 8.47
CA GLY A 43 -15.34 -6.85 9.47
C GLY A 43 -14.79 -7.39 10.79
N PRO A 44 -15.49 -7.15 11.93
CA PRO A 44 -15.00 -7.57 13.25
C PRO A 44 -15.06 -9.09 13.50
N ARG A 45 -15.65 -9.85 12.58
CA ARG A 45 -15.93 -11.29 12.74
C ARG A 45 -15.50 -12.14 11.55
N LEU A 46 -14.53 -11.71 10.78
CA LEU A 46 -13.99 -12.53 9.71
C LEU A 46 -13.18 -13.69 10.30
N ASN A 47 -13.32 -14.87 9.69
CA ASN A 47 -12.51 -16.03 10.08
C ASN A 47 -11.16 -15.96 9.33
N PRO A 48 -10.03 -16.04 10.04
CA PRO A 48 -8.73 -16.04 9.39
C PRO A 48 -8.51 -17.33 8.58
N ILE A 49 -7.96 -17.19 7.37
CA ILE A 49 -7.57 -18.33 6.50
C ILE A 49 -6.22 -18.91 6.91
N ALA A 50 -5.42 -18.16 7.65
CA ALA A 50 -4.15 -18.56 8.21
C ALA A 50 -3.87 -17.78 9.49
N THR A 51 -2.90 -18.26 10.29
CA THR A 51 -2.43 -17.56 11.49
C THR A 51 -0.92 -17.51 11.52
N ILE A 52 -0.38 -16.41 12.05
CA ILE A 52 1.05 -16.18 12.24
C ILE A 52 1.33 -15.68 13.66
N HIS A 53 2.58 -15.83 14.11
CA HIS A 53 3.07 -15.20 15.33
C HIS A 53 3.72 -13.86 15.02
N SER A 54 3.82 -13.00 16.05
CA SER A 54 4.57 -11.75 15.96
C SER A 54 6.02 -12.00 15.55
N GLY A 55 6.51 -11.28 14.56
CA GLY A 55 7.85 -11.42 13.98
C GLY A 55 7.91 -12.31 12.74
N GLU A 56 6.88 -13.09 12.47
CA GLU A 56 6.86 -13.98 11.31
C GLU A 56 6.61 -13.22 10.00
N SER A 57 7.06 -13.85 8.91
CA SER A 57 6.88 -13.36 7.55
C SER A 57 5.74 -14.10 6.87
N VAL A 58 4.98 -13.37 6.05
CA VAL A 58 3.90 -13.94 5.23
C VAL A 58 3.93 -13.33 3.82
N GLU A 59 3.70 -14.17 2.82
CA GLU A 59 3.55 -13.77 1.43
C GLU A 59 2.07 -13.83 1.03
N PHE A 60 1.53 -12.70 0.59
CA PHE A 60 0.19 -12.58 0.05
C PHE A 60 0.25 -12.64 -1.48
N ILE A 61 -0.49 -13.57 -2.08
CA ILE A 61 -0.65 -13.67 -3.54
C ILE A 61 -1.99 -13.03 -3.87
N CYS A 62 -1.97 -11.90 -4.56
CA CYS A 62 -3.13 -11.05 -4.81
C CYS A 62 -3.52 -11.03 -6.29
N GLN A 63 -4.81 -10.95 -6.55
CA GLN A 63 -5.33 -10.54 -7.86
C GLN A 63 -5.10 -9.04 -8.07
N ASP A 64 -5.33 -8.54 -9.28
CA ASP A 64 -5.55 -7.11 -9.50
C ASP A 64 -6.86 -6.64 -8.86
N ALA A 65 -7.01 -5.33 -8.66
CA ALA A 65 -8.19 -4.74 -8.01
C ALA A 65 -9.52 -5.14 -8.68
N CYS A 66 -9.53 -5.36 -9.99
CA CYS A 66 -10.74 -5.75 -10.71
C CYS A 66 -11.00 -7.27 -10.74
N GLY A 67 -10.28 -8.07 -9.94
CA GLY A 67 -10.50 -9.51 -9.85
C GLY A 67 -10.21 -10.29 -11.13
N GLY A 68 -9.34 -9.76 -12.01
CA GLY A 68 -9.03 -10.35 -13.31
C GLY A 68 -10.13 -10.17 -14.36
N GLN A 69 -11.08 -9.30 -14.15
CA GLN A 69 -12.17 -9.01 -15.09
C GLN A 69 -11.67 -8.17 -16.28
N ILE A 70 -10.68 -7.30 -16.09
CA ILE A 70 -10.06 -6.51 -17.16
C ILE A 70 -8.87 -7.27 -17.73
N ARG A 71 -8.98 -7.69 -19.00
CA ARG A 71 -7.97 -8.49 -19.72
C ARG A 71 -7.52 -7.84 -21.01
N THR A 72 -8.34 -6.93 -21.54
CA THR A 72 -8.10 -6.23 -22.80
C THR A 72 -8.58 -4.77 -22.69
N GLU A 73 -8.21 -3.93 -23.63
CA GLU A 73 -8.69 -2.55 -23.70
C GLU A 73 -10.20 -2.43 -24.02
N LYS A 74 -10.88 -3.56 -24.29
CA LYS A 74 -12.34 -3.58 -24.50
C LYS A 74 -13.11 -3.74 -23.19
N ASP A 75 -12.47 -4.27 -22.16
CA ASP A 75 -13.07 -4.47 -20.85
C ASP A 75 -12.94 -3.14 -20.08
N THR A 76 -14.04 -2.61 -19.60
CA THR A 76 -14.10 -1.27 -19.00
C THR A 76 -14.75 -1.29 -17.62
N LEU A 77 -14.48 -0.31 -16.77
CA LEU A 77 -14.95 -0.25 -15.38
C LEU A 77 -16.47 -0.33 -15.25
N ASP A 78 -17.22 0.25 -16.20
CA ASP A 78 -18.69 0.25 -16.21
C ASP A 78 -19.33 -1.10 -16.54
N GLN A 79 -18.52 -2.12 -16.87
CA GLN A 79 -18.96 -3.48 -17.20
C GLN A 79 -18.65 -4.50 -16.13
N LEU A 80 -18.00 -4.07 -15.03
CA LEU A 80 -17.52 -4.99 -13.99
C LEU A 80 -18.64 -5.45 -13.06
N ASP A 81 -18.50 -6.66 -12.57
CA ASP A 81 -19.17 -7.11 -11.36
C ASP A 81 -18.48 -6.47 -10.14
N MET A 82 -19.10 -5.41 -9.63
CA MET A 82 -18.54 -4.62 -8.52
C MET A 82 -18.45 -5.40 -7.21
N ASP A 83 -19.18 -6.50 -7.05
CA ASP A 83 -19.06 -7.37 -5.87
C ASP A 83 -17.74 -8.16 -5.85
N GLN A 84 -17.02 -8.16 -6.97
CA GLN A 84 -15.72 -8.81 -7.13
C GLN A 84 -14.57 -7.80 -7.37
N VAL A 85 -14.77 -6.54 -7.05
CA VAL A 85 -13.76 -5.48 -7.19
C VAL A 85 -13.17 -5.14 -5.83
N ASN A 86 -11.88 -4.80 -5.83
CA ASN A 86 -11.08 -4.43 -4.67
C ASN A 86 -10.97 -5.53 -3.60
N GLY A 87 -10.77 -6.77 -4.05
CA GLY A 87 -10.63 -7.92 -3.16
C GLY A 87 -9.28 -7.94 -2.44
N ALA A 88 -9.31 -8.10 -1.11
CA ALA A 88 -8.12 -8.27 -0.28
C ALA A 88 -7.87 -9.74 0.05
N THR A 89 -6.66 -10.24 -0.19
CA THR A 89 -6.23 -11.60 0.18
C THR A 89 -6.11 -11.70 1.70
N GLY A 90 -6.68 -12.75 2.28
CA GLY A 90 -6.75 -12.94 3.72
C GLY A 90 -8.16 -13.21 4.22
N PRO A 91 -8.46 -12.96 5.52
CA PRO A 91 -7.57 -12.36 6.51
C PRO A 91 -6.57 -13.36 7.13
N VAL A 92 -5.45 -12.85 7.60
CA VAL A 92 -4.45 -13.57 8.37
C VAL A 92 -4.53 -13.14 9.84
N GLY A 93 -4.74 -14.09 10.72
CA GLY A 93 -4.77 -13.84 12.17
C GLY A 93 -3.37 -13.70 12.74
N VAL A 94 -3.13 -12.70 13.60
CA VAL A 94 -1.84 -12.50 14.30
C VAL A 94 -2.01 -12.95 15.77
N ILE A 95 -1.45 -14.10 16.09
CA ILE A 95 -1.61 -14.75 17.40
C ILE A 95 -1.08 -13.85 18.52
N GLY A 96 -1.92 -13.65 19.56
CA GLY A 96 -1.57 -12.86 20.73
C GLY A 96 -1.72 -11.36 20.59
N SER A 97 -2.12 -10.84 19.42
CA SER A 97 -2.50 -9.44 19.26
C SER A 97 -3.87 -9.17 19.91
N ARG A 98 -4.02 -8.02 20.54
CA ARG A 98 -5.21 -7.62 21.32
C ARG A 98 -5.60 -6.18 20.99
N PRO A 99 -6.87 -5.80 21.20
CA PRO A 99 -7.29 -4.40 21.12
C PRO A 99 -6.37 -3.48 21.94
N GLY A 100 -5.92 -2.39 21.31
CA GLY A 100 -4.95 -1.44 21.90
C GLY A 100 -3.49 -1.73 21.56
N ASP A 101 -3.16 -2.91 21.00
CA ASP A 101 -1.87 -3.14 20.34
C ASP A 101 -1.84 -2.45 18.97
N VAL A 102 -0.67 -2.40 18.36
CA VAL A 102 -0.46 -1.94 16.98
C VAL A 102 0.23 -3.05 16.19
N LEU A 103 -0.24 -3.34 14.99
CA LEU A 103 0.54 -4.14 14.04
C LEU A 103 1.53 -3.23 13.31
N ARG A 104 2.79 -3.62 13.28
CA ARG A 104 3.76 -3.10 12.33
C ARG A 104 3.89 -4.10 11.19
N VAL A 105 3.45 -3.72 10.01
CA VAL A 105 3.56 -4.52 8.78
C VAL A 105 4.67 -3.94 7.93
N ARG A 106 5.80 -4.63 7.88
CA ARG A 106 6.97 -4.23 7.11
C ARG A 106 6.89 -4.84 5.72
N ILE A 107 6.86 -4.01 4.69
CA ILE A 107 6.83 -4.46 3.30
C ILE A 107 8.24 -4.87 2.88
N ARG A 108 8.48 -6.16 2.77
CA ARG A 108 9.80 -6.72 2.44
C ARG A 108 10.08 -6.74 0.95
N ASP A 109 9.05 -7.06 0.17
CA ASP A 109 9.14 -7.12 -1.29
C ASP A 109 7.73 -7.06 -1.91
N ILE A 110 7.63 -6.49 -3.10
CA ILE A 110 6.43 -6.54 -3.93
C ILE A 110 6.87 -6.95 -5.33
N ARG A 111 6.28 -8.03 -5.84
CA ARG A 111 6.54 -8.52 -7.20
C ARG A 111 5.25 -8.42 -7.98
N VAL A 112 5.30 -7.71 -9.08
CA VAL A 112 4.16 -7.49 -9.98
C VAL A 112 4.23 -8.36 -11.22
N GLY A 113 3.08 -8.55 -11.84
CA GLY A 113 2.95 -9.24 -13.12
C GLY A 113 3.64 -8.50 -14.27
N LYS A 114 3.52 -9.03 -15.47
CA LYS A 114 4.13 -8.44 -16.69
C LYS A 114 3.20 -7.48 -17.42
N GLN A 115 1.95 -7.37 -17.02
CA GLN A 115 0.95 -6.51 -17.63
C GLN A 115 -0.02 -6.04 -16.57
N GLY A 116 -0.18 -4.73 -16.47
CA GLY A 116 -1.22 -4.06 -15.72
C GLY A 116 -2.15 -3.29 -16.65
N PHE A 117 -3.06 -2.56 -16.06
CA PHE A 117 -3.97 -1.68 -16.79
C PHE A 117 -4.22 -0.41 -15.98
N GLN A 118 -4.70 0.60 -16.68
CA GLN A 118 -5.26 1.82 -16.11
C GLN A 118 -6.58 2.12 -16.79
N SER A 119 -7.56 2.60 -16.03
CA SER A 119 -8.92 2.82 -16.52
C SER A 119 -9.48 4.15 -16.06
N ILE A 120 -10.35 4.72 -16.88
CA ILE A 120 -11.18 5.86 -16.55
C ILE A 120 -12.64 5.53 -16.86
N ALA A 121 -13.59 6.11 -16.12
CA ALA A 121 -15.00 5.99 -16.40
C ALA A 121 -15.75 7.25 -15.97
N PRO A 122 -16.90 7.60 -16.62
CA PRO A 122 -17.77 8.69 -16.18
C PRO A 122 -18.17 8.53 -14.71
N GLY A 123 -18.17 9.61 -13.94
CA GLY A 123 -18.52 9.59 -12.52
C GLY A 123 -17.40 9.07 -11.60
N HIS A 124 -16.19 8.85 -12.11
CA HIS A 124 -15.02 8.39 -11.35
C HIS A 124 -13.82 9.31 -11.56
N GLY A 125 -13.02 9.49 -10.50
CA GLY A 125 -11.83 10.34 -10.53
C GLY A 125 -12.12 11.78 -10.14
N VAL A 126 -11.05 12.60 -10.08
CA VAL A 126 -11.15 14.03 -9.71
C VAL A 126 -11.84 14.85 -10.81
N LEU A 127 -11.75 14.39 -12.07
CA LEU A 127 -12.40 15.03 -13.24
C LEU A 127 -13.57 14.18 -13.73
N ASP A 128 -14.38 13.69 -12.81
CA ASP A 128 -15.49 12.75 -13.04
C ASP A 128 -16.57 13.27 -14.02
N ASP A 129 -16.78 14.59 -14.05
CA ASP A 129 -17.72 15.26 -14.94
C ASP A 129 -17.15 15.55 -16.35
N GLU A 130 -15.84 15.43 -16.54
CA GLU A 130 -15.18 15.63 -17.84
C GLU A 130 -15.03 14.32 -18.63
N VAL A 131 -14.97 13.19 -17.97
CA VAL A 131 -14.87 11.88 -18.61
C VAL A 131 -16.20 11.51 -19.26
N ARG A 132 -16.22 11.36 -20.59
CA ARG A 132 -17.45 11.10 -21.36
C ARG A 132 -17.68 9.64 -21.68
N GLN A 133 -16.63 8.81 -21.60
CA GLN A 133 -16.68 7.40 -21.97
C GLN A 133 -15.66 6.61 -21.15
N ALA A 134 -16.07 5.43 -20.69
CA ALA A 134 -15.15 4.50 -20.05
C ALA A 134 -14.08 4.03 -21.05
N ARG A 135 -12.86 3.95 -20.57
CA ARG A 135 -11.70 3.51 -21.37
C ARG A 135 -10.68 2.83 -20.50
N THR A 136 -10.16 1.73 -21.03
CA THR A 136 -9.04 1.00 -20.44
C THR A 136 -7.81 1.08 -21.33
N LYS A 137 -6.65 1.16 -20.71
CA LYS A 137 -5.36 1.08 -21.35
C LYS A 137 -4.55 -0.05 -20.72
N MET A 138 -4.17 -1.04 -21.53
CA MET A 138 -3.25 -2.09 -21.10
C MET A 138 -1.83 -1.56 -21.09
N ILE A 139 -1.09 -1.82 -19.99
CA ILE A 139 0.26 -1.28 -19.77
C ILE A 139 1.21 -2.46 -19.53
N PRO A 140 2.06 -2.83 -20.50
CA PRO A 140 3.11 -3.82 -20.30
C PRO A 140 4.14 -3.35 -19.28
N ILE A 141 4.67 -4.30 -18.50
CA ILE A 141 5.78 -4.09 -17.57
C ILE A 141 6.97 -4.91 -18.08
N GLU A 142 8.01 -4.24 -18.51
CA GLU A 142 9.21 -4.84 -19.09
C GLU A 142 10.43 -4.39 -18.27
N ASP A 143 11.14 -5.33 -17.67
CA ASP A 143 12.35 -5.09 -16.87
C ASP A 143 12.19 -3.98 -15.80
N GLY A 144 11.02 -3.92 -15.17
CA GLY A 144 10.70 -2.92 -14.15
C GLY A 144 10.31 -1.55 -14.69
N ILE A 145 9.98 -1.47 -15.98
CA ILE A 145 9.52 -0.26 -16.67
C ILE A 145 8.08 -0.45 -17.16
N ALA A 146 7.20 0.46 -16.79
CA ALA A 146 5.84 0.54 -17.33
C ALA A 146 5.87 1.23 -18.70
N ILE A 147 5.38 0.55 -19.73
CA ILE A 147 5.34 1.07 -21.10
C ILE A 147 4.00 1.74 -21.35
N PHE A 148 3.85 2.99 -20.93
CA PHE A 148 2.62 3.75 -21.15
C PHE A 148 2.41 4.06 -22.65
N SER A 149 3.49 4.35 -23.36
CA SER A 149 3.48 4.52 -24.82
C SER A 149 4.91 4.36 -25.36
N LYS A 150 5.08 4.38 -26.70
CA LYS A 150 6.41 4.36 -27.34
C LYS A 150 7.33 5.50 -26.87
N ARG A 151 6.76 6.62 -26.39
CA ARG A 151 7.51 7.81 -25.95
C ARG A 151 7.54 7.97 -24.43
N ILE A 152 6.64 7.30 -23.69
CA ILE A 152 6.48 7.45 -22.25
C ILE A 152 6.70 6.09 -21.61
N GLN A 153 7.84 5.98 -20.92
CA GLN A 153 8.25 4.79 -20.19
C GLN A 153 8.64 5.23 -18.79
N ILE A 154 8.10 4.57 -17.77
CA ILE A 154 8.21 5.03 -16.39
C ILE A 154 8.68 3.87 -15.51
N PRO A 155 9.75 4.03 -14.73
CA PRO A 155 10.15 3.01 -13.74
C PRO A 155 9.01 2.71 -12.78
N VAL A 156 8.70 1.42 -12.57
CA VAL A 156 7.66 1.03 -11.62
C VAL A 156 8.11 1.25 -10.18
N GLN A 157 7.15 1.62 -9.34
CA GLN A 157 7.31 1.73 -7.89
C GLN A 157 6.13 1.02 -7.22
N PRO A 158 6.18 -0.33 -7.13
CA PRO A 158 5.05 -1.10 -6.64
C PRO A 158 4.72 -0.77 -5.19
N HIS A 159 3.42 -0.66 -4.91
CA HIS A 159 2.91 -0.44 -3.56
C HIS A 159 1.57 -1.14 -3.36
N VAL A 160 1.09 -1.13 -2.14
CA VAL A 160 -0.16 -1.76 -1.72
C VAL A 160 -1.20 -0.66 -1.54
N GLY A 161 -2.29 -0.70 -2.31
CA GLY A 161 -3.42 0.21 -2.19
C GLY A 161 -4.27 -0.15 -0.98
N THR A 162 -4.76 -1.38 -0.94
CA THR A 162 -5.62 -1.89 0.13
C THR A 162 -4.85 -2.71 1.16
N ILE A 163 -4.80 -2.24 2.41
CA ILE A 163 -4.26 -2.95 3.56
C ILE A 163 -5.01 -2.57 4.83
N GLY A 164 -5.51 -3.54 5.57
CA GLY A 164 -6.28 -3.24 6.79
C GLY A 164 -6.40 -4.41 7.73
N VAL A 165 -6.98 -4.11 8.89
CA VAL A 165 -7.30 -5.05 9.97
C VAL A 165 -8.80 -5.03 10.28
N ALA A 166 -9.27 -5.98 11.10
CA ALA A 166 -10.64 -6.00 11.58
C ALA A 166 -11.00 -4.71 12.35
N PRO A 167 -12.01 -3.95 11.92
CA PRO A 167 -12.44 -2.73 12.59
C PRO A 167 -13.13 -3.01 13.93
N ALA A 168 -13.33 -1.96 14.75
CA ALA A 168 -13.88 -2.08 16.09
C ALA A 168 -15.33 -2.63 16.13
N LYS A 169 -16.21 -2.15 15.26
CA LYS A 169 -17.67 -2.43 15.33
C LYS A 169 -18.33 -2.64 13.98
N LYS A 170 -18.12 -1.72 13.05
CA LYS A 170 -18.83 -1.68 11.77
C LYS A 170 -18.04 -2.49 10.73
N GLU A 171 -18.74 -3.22 9.88
CA GLU A 171 -18.17 -3.78 8.66
C GLU A 171 -18.09 -2.72 7.58
N TRP A 172 -16.98 -2.69 6.87
CA TRP A 172 -16.70 -1.79 5.77
C TRP A 172 -16.38 -2.59 4.52
N THR A 173 -16.87 -2.19 3.37
CA THR A 173 -16.36 -2.74 2.12
C THR A 173 -14.90 -2.34 1.95
N THR A 174 -14.14 -3.14 1.22
CA THR A 174 -12.71 -2.87 0.96
C THR A 174 -12.45 -1.56 0.22
N PHE A 175 -13.45 -0.96 -0.41
CA PHE A 175 -13.36 0.39 -1.00
C PHE A 175 -13.19 1.53 0.01
N TYR A 176 -13.55 1.30 1.28
CA TYR A 176 -13.47 2.36 2.29
C TYR A 176 -12.15 2.31 3.04
N PRO A 177 -11.35 3.38 2.96
CA PRO A 177 -10.28 3.60 3.93
C PRO A 177 -10.86 4.11 5.27
N GLY A 178 -10.10 3.93 6.35
CA GLY A 178 -10.51 4.40 7.67
C GLY A 178 -9.46 4.13 8.74
N ASP A 179 -9.86 4.20 10.01
CA ASP A 179 -8.95 3.96 11.14
C ASP A 179 -8.36 2.54 11.14
N HIS A 180 -9.04 1.58 10.52
CA HIS A 180 -8.61 0.19 10.38
C HIS A 180 -7.62 -0.04 9.21
N GLY A 181 -7.30 0.96 8.43
CA GLY A 181 -6.65 0.82 7.12
C GLY A 181 -7.70 0.84 6.01
N GLY A 182 -7.78 -0.19 5.18
CA GLY A 182 -8.65 -0.28 4.01
C GLY A 182 -7.97 0.25 2.75
N ASN A 183 -8.73 0.87 1.84
CA ASN A 183 -8.22 1.42 0.59
C ASN A 183 -7.49 2.74 0.81
N LEU A 184 -6.25 2.66 1.31
CA LEU A 184 -5.48 3.84 1.69
C LEU A 184 -4.83 4.53 0.49
N ASP A 185 -4.56 3.79 -0.57
CA ASP A 185 -3.90 4.23 -1.79
C ASP A 185 -2.75 5.20 -1.52
N THR A 186 -1.87 4.73 -0.64
CA THR A 186 -0.71 5.48 -0.20
C THR A 186 0.55 4.85 -0.78
N LYS A 187 1.12 5.49 -1.79
CA LYS A 187 2.27 4.97 -2.55
C LYS A 187 3.50 4.63 -1.71
N GLU A 188 3.60 5.18 -0.50
CA GLU A 188 4.67 4.88 0.44
C GLU A 188 4.45 3.56 1.20
N ILE A 189 3.31 2.87 1.04
CA ILE A 189 3.14 1.48 1.51
C ILE A 189 3.83 0.55 0.51
N SER A 190 5.13 0.66 0.42
CA SER A 190 5.99 0.08 -0.60
C SER A 190 7.20 -0.62 0.02
N LYS A 191 7.95 -1.33 -0.81
CA LYS A 191 9.14 -2.08 -0.38
C LYS A 191 10.11 -1.23 0.44
N GLY A 192 10.53 -1.76 1.59
CA GLY A 192 11.46 -1.12 2.53
C GLY A 192 10.79 -0.29 3.61
N ASN A 193 9.52 0.06 3.44
CA ASN A 193 8.74 0.85 4.39
C ASN A 193 7.89 -0.04 5.30
N SER A 194 7.30 0.55 6.33
CA SER A 194 6.38 -0.13 7.24
C SER A 194 5.08 0.66 7.36
N VAL A 195 3.97 -0.05 7.48
CA VAL A 195 2.69 0.53 7.90
C VAL A 195 2.34 0.03 9.30
N TYR A 196 1.87 0.93 10.13
CA TYR A 196 1.40 0.66 11.48
C TYR A 196 -0.12 0.78 11.50
N LEU A 197 -0.78 -0.26 11.95
CA LEU A 197 -2.24 -0.34 12.00
C LEU A 197 -2.70 -0.57 13.44
N PRO A 198 -3.65 0.23 13.97
CA PRO A 198 -4.20 -0.02 15.31
C PRO A 198 -4.99 -1.32 15.32
N VAL A 199 -4.84 -2.13 16.38
CA VAL A 199 -5.57 -3.38 16.56
C VAL A 199 -6.86 -3.12 17.32
N PHE A 200 -8.00 -3.46 16.72
CA PHE A 200 -9.32 -3.29 17.34
C PHE A 200 -9.96 -4.60 17.76
N GLN A 201 -9.53 -5.73 17.20
CA GLN A 201 -10.05 -7.07 17.49
C GLN A 201 -8.92 -8.05 17.85
N PRO A 202 -9.17 -9.05 18.70
CA PRO A 202 -8.21 -10.12 18.93
C PRO A 202 -7.81 -10.79 17.61
N GLY A 203 -6.52 -11.02 17.43
CA GLY A 203 -5.98 -11.60 16.20
C GLY A 203 -5.83 -10.59 15.06
N ALA A 204 -6.20 -9.33 15.22
CA ALA A 204 -6.12 -8.23 14.25
C ALA A 204 -6.77 -8.50 12.89
N GLN A 205 -6.61 -9.70 12.31
CA GLN A 205 -7.18 -10.15 11.03
C GLN A 205 -6.72 -9.29 9.85
N LEU A 206 -5.42 -9.35 9.58
CA LEU A 206 -4.76 -8.59 8.51
C LEU A 206 -5.16 -9.13 7.13
N ALA A 207 -5.61 -8.25 6.24
CA ALA A 207 -5.80 -8.56 4.82
C ALA A 207 -5.20 -7.45 3.95
N MET A 208 -4.77 -7.80 2.74
CA MET A 208 -4.23 -6.84 1.79
C MET A 208 -4.40 -7.29 0.34
N GLY A 209 -4.46 -6.35 -0.56
CA GLY A 209 -4.62 -6.56 -1.98
C GLY A 209 -4.36 -5.28 -2.76
N ASP A 210 -4.96 -5.16 -3.93
CA ASP A 210 -4.95 -3.94 -4.70
C ASP A 210 -3.53 -3.41 -4.90
N ILE A 211 -2.74 -4.18 -5.67
CA ILE A 211 -1.35 -3.84 -5.94
C ILE A 211 -1.30 -2.91 -7.14
N HIS A 212 -0.67 -1.76 -6.97
CA HIS A 212 -0.34 -0.88 -8.07
C HIS A 212 1.12 -1.07 -8.48
N ALA A 213 1.39 -1.22 -9.77
CA ALA A 213 2.75 -1.18 -10.27
C ALA A 213 3.33 0.24 -10.18
N LEU A 214 2.47 1.24 -10.31
CA LEU A 214 2.78 2.66 -10.18
C LEU A 214 1.50 3.47 -9.95
N MET A 215 1.56 4.44 -9.05
CA MET A 215 0.54 5.46 -8.83
C MET A 215 1.21 6.72 -8.30
N ALA A 216 0.69 7.88 -8.61
CA ALA A 216 1.08 9.15 -8.04
C ALA A 216 0.12 9.58 -6.92
N ASP A 217 0.55 10.53 -6.07
CA ASP A 217 -0.30 11.13 -5.05
C ASP A 217 -1.58 11.70 -5.68
N GLY A 218 -2.72 11.43 -5.04
CA GLY A 218 -4.05 11.84 -5.48
C GLY A 218 -4.82 10.78 -6.25
N GLU A 219 -4.14 9.83 -6.93
CA GLU A 219 -4.79 8.78 -7.75
C GLU A 219 -5.88 9.32 -8.69
N VAL A 220 -5.60 10.44 -9.30
CA VAL A 220 -6.59 11.38 -9.85
C VAL A 220 -7.61 10.83 -10.85
N CYS A 221 -7.38 9.66 -11.44
CA CYS A 221 -8.34 9.06 -12.38
C CYS A 221 -8.98 7.76 -11.88
N VAL A 222 -8.94 7.48 -10.56
CA VAL A 222 -9.54 6.33 -9.84
C VAL A 222 -8.79 5.01 -9.95
N THR A 223 -7.74 4.91 -10.74
CA THR A 223 -6.86 3.74 -10.79
C THR A 223 -5.40 4.17 -10.81
N GLY A 224 -4.55 3.40 -10.15
CA GLY A 224 -3.13 3.34 -10.47
C GLY A 224 -2.88 2.52 -11.74
N ILE A 225 -1.70 1.92 -11.88
CA ILE A 225 -1.50 0.79 -12.80
C ILE A 225 -1.85 -0.47 -12.00
N GLU A 226 -3.08 -0.90 -12.17
CA GLU A 226 -3.65 -2.08 -11.50
C GLU A 226 -2.97 -3.35 -12.00
N ILE A 227 -2.54 -4.22 -11.08
CA ILE A 227 -1.78 -5.40 -11.45
C ILE A 227 -1.85 -6.50 -10.39
N ALA A 228 -1.97 -7.74 -10.81
CA ALA A 228 -1.81 -8.88 -9.92
C ALA A 228 -0.33 -9.05 -9.50
N GLY A 229 -0.13 -9.57 -8.29
CA GLY A 229 1.24 -9.73 -7.79
C GLY A 229 1.34 -10.45 -6.46
N THR A 230 2.51 -10.35 -5.84
CA THR A 230 2.77 -10.89 -4.51
C THR A 230 3.38 -9.83 -3.60
N ILE A 231 2.94 -9.82 -2.34
CA ILE A 231 3.44 -8.93 -1.31
C ILE A 231 4.08 -9.78 -0.21
N ARG A 232 5.37 -9.59 0.03
CA ARG A 232 6.08 -10.22 1.16
C ARG A 232 6.15 -9.23 2.31
N THR A 233 5.69 -9.66 3.47
CA THR A 233 5.66 -8.83 4.67
C THR A 233 6.30 -9.54 5.84
N GLN A 234 6.72 -8.76 6.83
CA GLN A 234 6.98 -9.22 8.19
C GLN A 234 6.05 -8.47 9.13
N VAL A 235 5.37 -9.19 10.02
CA VAL A 235 4.34 -8.62 10.88
C VAL A 235 4.75 -8.73 12.33
N ASP A 236 4.84 -7.58 13.01
CA ASP A 236 5.16 -7.49 14.43
C ASP A 236 3.98 -6.92 15.23
N VAL A 237 3.78 -7.41 16.44
CA VAL A 237 2.87 -6.81 17.43
C VAL A 237 3.65 -5.83 18.29
N VAL A 238 3.33 -4.55 18.20
CA VAL A 238 3.93 -3.46 18.97
C VAL A 238 3.01 -3.09 20.11
N ARG A 239 3.53 -3.22 21.34
CA ARG A 239 2.79 -2.89 22.57
C ARG A 239 3.23 -1.55 23.16
N GLY A 240 2.31 -0.85 23.82
CA GLY A 240 2.58 0.43 24.44
C GLY A 240 2.82 1.58 23.45
N LEU A 241 2.31 1.45 22.23
CA LEU A 241 2.22 2.50 21.24
C LEU A 241 0.74 2.90 21.11
N ALA A 242 0.43 4.17 21.43
CA ALA A 242 -0.91 4.70 21.21
C ALA A 242 -1.04 5.19 19.77
N LEU A 243 -1.90 4.53 18.99
CA LEU A 243 -2.18 4.88 17.61
C LEU A 243 -3.67 4.76 17.35
N ASN A 244 -4.30 5.81 16.84
CA ASN A 244 -5.72 5.82 16.51
C ASN A 244 -6.00 5.52 15.03
N ARG A 245 -5.06 5.83 14.15
CA ARG A 245 -5.16 5.72 12.69
C ARG A 245 -3.88 5.15 12.10
N PRO A 246 -3.90 4.71 10.84
CA PRO A 246 -2.71 4.21 10.16
C PRO A 246 -1.56 5.23 10.15
N LEU A 247 -0.34 4.71 10.27
CA LEU A 247 0.89 5.48 10.20
C LEU A 247 1.86 4.77 9.26
N VAL A 248 2.50 5.46 8.35
CA VAL A 248 3.55 4.91 7.49
C VAL A 248 4.92 5.39 7.96
N GLU A 249 5.86 4.47 7.98
CA GLU A 249 7.26 4.72 8.26
C GLU A 249 8.09 4.52 7.00
N THR A 250 8.84 5.55 6.62
CA THR A 250 9.91 5.47 5.60
C THR A 250 11.28 5.64 6.30
N PRO A 251 12.41 5.46 5.60
CA PRO A 251 13.72 5.78 6.15
C PRO A 251 13.83 7.23 6.65
N GLU A 252 13.16 8.18 5.98
CA GLU A 252 13.31 9.62 6.21
C GLU A 252 12.19 10.24 7.02
N SER A 253 11.00 9.63 7.07
CA SER A 253 9.80 10.28 7.62
C SER A 253 8.82 9.31 8.26
N TRP A 254 7.96 9.89 9.11
CA TRP A 254 6.69 9.34 9.55
C TRP A 254 5.58 10.02 8.77
N MET A 255 4.54 9.29 8.40
CA MET A 255 3.38 9.85 7.71
C MET A 255 2.12 9.44 8.47
N THR A 256 1.48 10.40 9.12
CA THR A 256 0.17 10.17 9.75
C THR A 256 -0.90 10.20 8.67
N LEU A 257 -1.66 9.11 8.54
CA LEU A 257 -2.72 8.98 7.56
C LEU A 257 -4.07 9.15 8.22
N ALA A 258 -4.96 9.86 7.56
CA ALA A 258 -6.35 9.92 7.95
C ALA A 258 -7.26 9.88 6.74
N SER A 259 -8.39 9.20 6.89
CA SER A 259 -9.42 9.12 5.86
C SER A 259 -10.74 9.65 6.41
N ALA A 260 -11.45 10.40 5.59
CA ALA A 260 -12.72 11.02 5.94
C ALA A 260 -13.61 11.22 4.69
N PRO A 261 -14.92 11.50 4.87
CA PRO A 261 -15.82 11.77 3.74
C PRO A 261 -15.37 12.89 2.83
N THR A 262 -14.65 13.89 3.36
CA THR A 262 -14.11 15.01 2.59
C THR A 262 -12.60 15.10 2.76
N LEU A 263 -11.92 15.66 1.75
CA LEU A 263 -10.47 15.89 1.81
C LEU A 263 -10.08 16.86 2.92
N ASP A 264 -10.89 17.89 3.17
CA ASP A 264 -10.64 18.87 4.24
C ASP A 264 -10.66 18.21 5.64
N GLU A 265 -11.60 17.30 5.87
CA GLU A 265 -11.68 16.54 7.12
C GLU A 265 -10.49 15.57 7.25
N ALA A 266 -10.15 14.86 6.18
CA ALA A 266 -9.00 13.97 6.14
C ALA A 266 -7.69 14.74 6.43
N ALA A 267 -7.50 15.88 5.77
CA ALA A 267 -6.34 16.75 5.96
C ALA A 267 -6.24 17.25 7.41
N LYS A 268 -7.37 17.68 7.99
CA LYS A 268 -7.42 18.12 9.40
C LYS A 268 -7.03 17.02 10.37
N LEU A 269 -7.55 15.80 10.18
CA LEU A 269 -7.27 14.65 11.04
C LEU A 269 -5.80 14.20 10.91
N ALA A 270 -5.28 14.10 9.68
CA ALA A 270 -3.88 13.75 9.44
C ALA A 270 -2.93 14.77 10.06
N THR A 271 -3.26 16.06 9.94
CA THR A 271 -2.48 17.15 10.56
C THR A 271 -2.50 17.07 12.07
N HIS A 272 -3.67 16.83 12.68
CA HIS A 272 -3.80 16.69 14.14
C HIS A 272 -2.91 15.57 14.65
N ASP A 273 -3.00 14.38 14.06
CA ASP A 273 -2.20 13.22 14.47
C ASP A 273 -0.68 13.48 14.29
N GLY A 274 -0.28 14.22 13.25
CA GLY A 274 1.11 14.57 13.01
C GLY A 274 1.64 15.62 13.98
N VAL A 275 0.82 16.59 14.38
CA VAL A 275 1.16 17.57 15.42
C VAL A 275 1.31 16.88 16.77
N ASP A 276 0.42 15.96 17.12
CA ASP A 276 0.52 15.17 18.34
C ASP A 276 1.78 14.28 18.34
N LEU A 277 2.14 13.72 17.18
CA LEU A 277 3.39 12.98 17.01
C LEU A 277 4.62 13.87 17.24
N LEU A 278 4.63 15.10 16.70
CA LEU A 278 5.69 16.09 16.90
C LEU A 278 5.78 16.52 18.35
N ALA A 279 4.65 16.90 18.96
CA ALA A 279 4.61 17.37 20.34
C ALA A 279 5.23 16.32 21.31
N ARG A 280 4.80 15.05 21.16
CA ARG A 280 5.29 13.94 21.99
C ARG A 280 6.70 13.46 21.62
N GLY A 281 7.03 13.48 20.33
CA GLY A 281 8.29 12.93 19.82
C GLY A 281 9.47 13.88 19.91
N ALA A 282 9.22 15.19 19.89
CA ALA A 282 10.20 16.26 20.00
C ALA A 282 10.14 16.98 21.37
N ASP A 283 9.26 16.54 22.28
CA ASP A 283 9.04 17.16 23.61
C ASP A 283 8.73 18.66 23.51
N LEU A 284 7.77 19.00 22.65
CA LEU A 284 7.32 20.37 22.41
C LEU A 284 5.92 20.61 22.97
N PRO A 285 5.60 21.85 23.43
CA PRO A 285 4.21 22.27 23.57
C PRO A 285 3.45 22.11 22.27
N TRP A 286 2.15 21.82 22.36
CA TRP A 286 1.32 21.51 21.20
C TRP A 286 1.28 22.64 20.14
N ASP A 287 1.20 23.88 20.60
CA ASP A 287 1.22 25.08 19.76
C ASP A 287 2.55 25.27 19.01
N GLU A 288 3.69 25.02 19.68
CA GLU A 288 5.01 25.02 19.02
C GLU A 288 5.15 23.87 18.02
N ALA A 289 4.66 22.67 18.36
CA ALA A 289 4.62 21.55 17.43
C ALA A 289 3.76 21.85 16.19
N TYR A 290 2.64 22.55 16.38
CA TYR A 290 1.80 23.00 15.26
C TYR A 290 2.48 24.03 14.38
N MET A 291 3.19 25.00 14.97
CA MET A 291 4.01 25.96 14.22
C MET A 291 5.12 25.24 13.44
N LEU A 292 5.80 24.27 14.06
CA LEU A 292 6.83 23.46 13.40
C LEU A 292 6.24 22.66 12.23
N ALA A 293 5.08 22.06 12.42
CA ALA A 293 4.40 21.33 11.35
C ALA A 293 4.15 22.22 10.12
N SER A 294 3.75 23.49 10.33
CA SER A 294 3.47 24.42 9.24
C SER A 294 4.70 24.80 8.41
N ILE A 295 5.89 24.78 8.99
CA ILE A 295 7.13 25.22 8.30
C ILE A 295 7.99 24.05 7.82
N ALA A 296 7.73 22.82 8.27
CA ALA A 296 8.64 21.70 8.02
C ALA A 296 7.97 20.34 7.75
N CYS A 297 6.64 20.26 7.73
CA CYS A 297 5.90 19.04 7.41
C CYS A 297 4.98 19.26 6.22
N ASP A 298 5.08 18.38 5.22
CA ASP A 298 4.23 18.47 4.06
C ASP A 298 2.88 17.81 4.30
N LEU A 299 1.80 18.52 4.05
CA LEU A 299 0.46 17.94 3.93
C LEU A 299 0.26 17.50 2.48
N ARG A 300 -0.02 16.20 2.27
CA ARG A 300 -0.18 15.60 0.94
C ARG A 300 -1.47 14.79 0.86
N ILE A 301 -1.97 14.59 -0.34
CA ILE A 301 -3.13 13.75 -0.65
C ILE A 301 -2.59 12.36 -1.02
N SER A 302 -3.09 11.29 -0.39
CA SER A 302 -2.82 9.93 -0.86
C SER A 302 -3.72 9.60 -2.05
N GLN A 303 -5.04 9.65 -1.87
CA GLN A 303 -6.06 9.53 -2.91
C GLN A 303 -7.24 10.49 -2.65
N ASP A 304 -7.91 10.91 -3.72
CA ASP A 304 -9.08 11.80 -3.70
C ASP A 304 -10.24 11.25 -4.55
N VAL A 305 -10.36 9.94 -4.63
CA VAL A 305 -11.26 9.25 -5.57
C VAL A 305 -12.15 8.19 -4.92
N ASP A 306 -11.76 7.66 -3.78
CA ASP A 306 -12.52 6.68 -3.01
C ASP A 306 -13.76 7.29 -2.32
N PRO A 307 -14.68 6.47 -1.78
CA PRO A 307 -15.81 6.98 -1.00
C PRO A 307 -15.40 7.89 0.17
N TRP A 308 -14.25 7.60 0.81
CA TRP A 308 -13.56 8.49 1.74
C TRP A 308 -12.18 8.86 1.20
N ARG A 309 -11.79 10.12 1.34
CA ARG A 309 -10.51 10.67 0.88
C ARG A 309 -9.43 10.38 1.91
N THR A 310 -8.20 10.16 1.45
CA THR A 310 -7.07 9.91 2.34
C THR A 310 -6.01 11.00 2.19
N ALA A 311 -5.72 11.68 3.30
CA ALA A 311 -4.63 12.66 3.41
C ALA A 311 -3.52 12.13 4.32
N LYS A 312 -2.31 12.69 4.18
CA LYS A 312 -1.14 12.34 4.99
C LYS A 312 -0.34 13.58 5.36
N LEU A 313 0.09 13.69 6.64
CA LEU A 313 1.10 14.66 7.03
C LEU A 313 2.45 13.96 7.12
N VAL A 314 3.43 14.48 6.39
CA VAL A 314 4.81 13.95 6.31
C VAL A 314 5.67 14.63 7.35
N VAL A 315 6.04 13.92 8.40
CA VAL A 315 6.86 14.38 9.51
C VAL A 315 8.29 13.86 9.37
N PRO A 316 9.30 14.70 9.13
CA PRO A 316 10.69 14.28 9.03
C PRO A 316 11.21 13.58 10.29
N LYS A 317 11.93 12.48 10.15
CA LYS A 317 12.56 11.75 11.26
C LYS A 317 13.66 12.52 11.96
N SER A 318 14.13 13.61 11.36
CA SER A 318 15.05 14.55 12.04
C SER A 318 14.42 15.19 13.29
N PHE A 319 13.10 15.33 13.33
CA PHE A 319 12.37 15.85 14.48
C PHE A 319 11.91 14.75 15.43
N VAL A 320 11.46 13.62 14.90
CA VAL A 320 10.93 12.48 15.67
C VAL A 320 11.68 11.23 15.28
N ARG A 321 12.77 10.92 15.98
CA ARG A 321 13.62 9.76 15.63
C ARG A 321 12.95 8.41 15.87
N ARG A 322 12.07 8.33 16.87
CA ARG A 322 11.34 7.10 17.26
C ARG A 322 9.92 7.46 17.67
N LEU A 323 8.99 6.55 17.42
CA LEU A 323 7.63 6.72 17.90
C LEU A 323 7.60 6.82 19.43
N PRO A 324 6.93 7.83 19.98
CA PRO A 324 6.77 7.96 21.43
C PRO A 324 5.88 6.81 21.94
N ARG A 325 6.24 6.26 23.08
CA ARG A 325 5.39 5.30 23.79
C ARG A 325 4.16 5.99 24.36
N GLY A 326 3.01 5.26 24.40
CA GLY A 326 1.76 5.74 24.94
C GLY A 326 1.78 5.85 26.47
#